data_9833a57b22c5d00909aa5ddcd6666bc1
#
_entry.id   9833a57b22c5d00909aa5ddcd6666bc1
#
_cell.length_a   1.000
_cell.length_b   1.000
_cell.length_c   1.000
_cell.angle_alpha   90.00
_cell.angle_beta   90.00
_cell.angle_gamma   90.00
#
_symmetry.space_group_name_H-M   'P 1'
#
loop_
_entity.id
_entity.type
_entity.pdbx_description
1 polymer ?
#
loop_
_entity_poly.entity_id
_entity_poly.type
_entity_poly.pdbx_seq_one_letter_code
_entity_poly.pdbx_strand_id
1 'polypeptide(L)'
;NSFNLAMTITSTGAFLPTNELSEIIQYFSQKIILTIAITFSTLNIYFFYSLCTFENTIKRHYEDIFVLFIIFFLSLILFFSIQDTSFLNIFFSVVSSLSNSGLTSYRPPSNFYLFFIFLTIIGGSIISNSSGIKLLRLYILFKSLVLEIFRLASPNVIIDQRILKTDHKINNENLNSSFFIFICFFISIFILSSILTAGGLNFESSFKLSILTITNTVNSSLFGLNDIDFFNLLTSSKIFIILFMVIGKIELISLFLIIKK
;
A
#
# COMPACT_ATOMS: atom_id res chain seq x y z
N ASN A 1 -3.01 -20.89 -14.62
CA ASN A 1 -3.31 -19.46 -14.35
C ASN A 1 -3.73 -19.21 -12.90
N SER A 2 -4.63 -20.02 -12.29
CA SER A 2 -5.10 -19.82 -10.90
C SER A 2 -3.98 -19.90 -9.85
N PHE A 3 -3.03 -20.81 -10.02
CA PHE A 3 -1.85 -20.89 -9.16
C PHE A 3 -1.01 -19.61 -9.22
N ASN A 4 -0.73 -19.09 -10.41
CA ASN A 4 0.02 -17.86 -10.58
C ASN A 4 -0.70 -16.66 -9.95
N LEU A 5 -2.04 -16.58 -10.09
CA LEU A 5 -2.84 -15.55 -9.42
C LEU A 5 -2.77 -15.67 -7.88
N ALA A 6 -2.84 -16.87 -7.33
CA ALA A 6 -2.69 -17.08 -5.89
C ALA A 6 -1.31 -16.63 -5.42
N MET A 7 -0.24 -16.94 -6.16
CA MET A 7 1.12 -16.49 -5.86
C MET A 7 1.26 -14.98 -5.91
N THR A 8 0.66 -14.31 -6.91
CA THR A 8 0.71 -12.83 -7.01
C THR A 8 -0.05 -12.14 -5.87
N ILE A 9 -1.17 -12.70 -5.42
CA ILE A 9 -1.93 -12.16 -4.28
C ILE A 9 -1.13 -12.31 -2.99
N THR A 10 -0.55 -13.49 -2.75
CA THR A 10 0.22 -13.74 -1.52
C THR A 10 1.53 -12.96 -1.49
N SER A 11 2.21 -12.83 -2.63
CA SER A 11 3.44 -12.04 -2.73
C SER A 11 3.21 -10.54 -2.89
N THR A 12 1.96 -10.11 -3.21
CA THR A 12 1.61 -8.72 -3.55
C THR A 12 2.55 -8.11 -4.60
N GLY A 13 2.82 -8.87 -5.68
CA GLY A 13 3.86 -8.56 -6.66
C GLY A 13 3.36 -7.99 -7.99
N ALA A 14 2.06 -7.81 -8.17
CA ALA A 14 1.43 -7.26 -9.38
C ALA A 14 1.76 -7.99 -10.71
N PHE A 15 2.18 -9.25 -10.66
CA PHE A 15 2.50 -10.01 -11.86
C PHE A 15 1.29 -10.80 -12.36
N LEU A 16 0.92 -10.59 -13.62
CA LEU A 16 -0.11 -11.35 -14.31
C LEU A 16 0.54 -12.28 -15.33
N PRO A 17 0.01 -13.51 -15.52
CA PRO A 17 0.47 -14.40 -16.59
C PRO A 17 -0.03 -14.00 -17.97
N THR A 18 -0.94 -13.02 -18.06
CA THR A 18 -1.55 -12.46 -19.27
C THR A 18 -1.50 -10.95 -19.20
N ASN A 19 -1.75 -10.28 -20.33
CA ASN A 19 -1.73 -8.81 -20.40
C ASN A 19 -2.87 -8.16 -19.60
N GLU A 20 -4.02 -8.82 -19.52
CA GLU A 20 -5.18 -8.29 -18.79
C GLU A 20 -5.78 -9.36 -17.86
N LEU A 21 -6.27 -8.92 -16.70
CA LEU A 21 -6.95 -9.78 -15.74
C LEU A 21 -8.28 -10.34 -16.29
N SER A 22 -8.94 -9.58 -17.18
CA SER A 22 -10.19 -9.96 -17.86
C SER A 22 -10.07 -11.25 -18.67
N GLU A 23 -8.87 -11.58 -19.16
CA GLU A 23 -8.63 -12.82 -19.89
C GLU A 23 -8.69 -14.07 -18.98
N ILE A 24 -8.39 -13.89 -17.69
CA ILE A 24 -8.35 -15.00 -16.72
C ILE A 24 -9.66 -15.09 -15.95
N ILE A 25 -10.24 -13.95 -15.58
CA ILE A 25 -11.44 -13.84 -14.74
C ILE A 25 -12.61 -13.40 -15.61
N GLN A 26 -13.44 -14.36 -15.99
CA GLN A 26 -14.61 -14.13 -16.82
C GLN A 26 -15.91 -14.06 -16.00
N TYR A 27 -15.98 -14.76 -14.86
CA TYR A 27 -17.20 -14.85 -14.06
C TYR A 27 -17.18 -13.89 -12.87
N PHE A 28 -18.36 -13.36 -12.54
CA PHE A 28 -18.56 -12.49 -11.38
C PHE A 28 -18.15 -13.13 -10.04
N SER A 29 -18.43 -14.43 -9.87
CA SER A 29 -18.06 -15.20 -8.69
C SER A 29 -16.53 -15.29 -8.49
N GLN A 30 -15.78 -15.46 -9.56
CA GLN A 30 -14.31 -15.49 -9.51
C GLN A 30 -13.74 -14.14 -9.06
N LYS A 31 -14.37 -13.05 -9.49
CA LYS A 31 -13.97 -11.70 -9.08
C LYS A 31 -14.22 -11.45 -7.59
N ILE A 32 -15.34 -11.92 -7.06
CA ILE A 32 -15.63 -11.82 -5.62
C ILE A 32 -14.57 -12.59 -4.82
N ILE A 33 -14.29 -13.84 -5.19
CA ILE A 33 -13.28 -14.66 -4.50
C ILE A 33 -11.92 -13.96 -4.52
N LEU A 34 -11.52 -13.42 -5.67
CA LEU A 34 -10.26 -12.70 -5.81
C LEU A 34 -10.23 -11.43 -4.92
N THR A 35 -11.33 -10.68 -4.89
CA THR A 35 -11.46 -9.48 -4.05
C THR A 35 -11.29 -9.84 -2.57
N ILE A 36 -11.93 -10.91 -2.12
CA ILE A 36 -11.79 -11.42 -0.75
C ILE A 36 -10.34 -11.83 -0.47
N ALA A 37 -9.70 -12.55 -1.39
CA ALA A 37 -8.31 -12.98 -1.22
C ALA A 37 -7.33 -11.79 -1.13
N ILE A 38 -7.55 -10.73 -1.92
CA ILE A 38 -6.74 -9.51 -1.84
C ILE A 38 -7.01 -8.73 -0.55
N THR A 39 -8.27 -8.66 -0.08
CA THR A 39 -8.55 -8.04 1.24
C THR A 39 -7.82 -8.76 2.35
N PHE A 40 -7.73 -10.07 2.27
CA PHE A 40 -6.96 -10.86 3.24
C PHE A 40 -5.47 -10.52 3.23
N SER A 41 -4.88 -10.23 2.09
CA SER A 41 -3.46 -9.83 2.02
C SER A 41 -3.18 -8.45 2.64
N THR A 42 -4.20 -7.57 2.81
CA THR A 42 -4.06 -6.26 3.47
C THR A 42 -4.11 -6.34 4.99
N LEU A 43 -4.68 -7.41 5.53
CA LEU A 43 -4.90 -7.59 6.96
C LEU A 43 -3.72 -8.30 7.63
N ASN A 44 -3.68 -8.20 8.95
CA ASN A 44 -2.67 -8.87 9.76
C ASN A 44 -2.84 -10.39 9.74
N ILE A 45 -1.76 -11.13 9.54
CA ILE A 45 -1.78 -12.60 9.54
C ILE A 45 -2.33 -13.15 10.87
N TYR A 46 -2.02 -12.52 12.00
CA TYR A 46 -2.52 -12.95 13.31
C TYR A 46 -4.03 -12.73 13.47
N PHE A 47 -4.65 -11.85 12.69
CA PHE A 47 -6.10 -11.70 12.67
C PHE A 47 -6.79 -12.99 12.22
N PHE A 48 -6.27 -13.68 11.22
CA PHE A 48 -6.81 -14.97 10.78
C PHE A 48 -6.60 -16.06 11.79
N TYR A 49 -5.43 -16.09 12.42
CA TYR A 49 -5.18 -17.05 13.50
C TYR A 49 -6.21 -16.87 14.64
N SER A 50 -6.46 -15.66 15.08
CA SER A 50 -7.43 -15.37 16.14
C SER A 50 -8.89 -15.62 15.72
N LEU A 51 -9.22 -15.48 14.44
CA LEU A 51 -10.55 -15.90 13.91
C LEU A 51 -10.72 -17.41 13.98
N CYS A 52 -9.69 -18.18 13.67
CA CYS A 52 -9.75 -19.65 13.75
C CYS A 52 -9.80 -20.17 15.19
N THR A 53 -9.20 -19.46 16.15
CA THR A 53 -9.17 -19.87 17.58
C THR A 53 -10.34 -19.31 18.38
N PHE A 54 -11.27 -18.56 17.77
CA PHE A 54 -12.42 -17.93 18.42
C PHE A 54 -12.07 -17.08 19.66
N GLU A 55 -10.84 -16.57 19.72
CA GLU A 55 -10.43 -15.65 20.78
C GLU A 55 -11.09 -14.26 20.60
N ASN A 56 -11.02 -13.40 21.63
CA ASN A 56 -11.57 -12.04 21.60
C ASN A 56 -10.87 -11.17 20.55
N THR A 57 -11.18 -11.41 19.27
CA THR A 57 -10.56 -10.84 18.08
C THR A 57 -10.70 -9.31 18.03
N ILE A 58 -11.86 -8.77 18.38
CA ILE A 58 -12.17 -7.34 18.23
C ILE A 58 -11.23 -6.46 19.07
N LYS A 59 -10.96 -6.86 20.33
CA LYS A 59 -10.11 -6.05 21.23
C LYS A 59 -8.63 -6.07 20.88
N ARG A 60 -8.14 -7.08 20.17
CA ARG A 60 -6.72 -7.23 19.79
C ARG A 60 -6.41 -6.67 18.41
N HIS A 61 -7.42 -6.59 17.52
CA HIS A 61 -7.25 -6.28 16.09
C HIS A 61 -7.96 -4.99 15.65
N TYR A 62 -7.94 -3.94 16.48
CA TYR A 62 -8.51 -2.63 16.12
C TYR A 62 -7.90 -2.04 14.84
N GLU A 63 -6.63 -2.32 14.55
CA GLU A 63 -5.96 -1.89 13.34
C GLU A 63 -6.64 -2.47 12.10
N ASP A 64 -6.88 -3.78 12.07
CA ASP A 64 -7.47 -4.46 10.92
C ASP A 64 -8.90 -4.01 10.66
N ILE A 65 -9.68 -3.80 11.74
CA ILE A 65 -11.04 -3.24 11.65
C ILE A 65 -10.99 -1.82 11.08
N PHE A 66 -10.00 -1.03 11.49
CA PHE A 66 -9.83 0.33 10.99
C PHE A 66 -9.43 0.33 9.50
N VAL A 67 -8.54 -0.59 9.07
CA VAL A 67 -8.20 -0.79 7.65
C VAL A 67 -9.45 -1.14 6.84
N LEU A 68 -10.26 -2.10 7.29
CA LEU A 68 -11.51 -2.48 6.61
C LEU A 68 -12.50 -1.31 6.52
N PHE A 69 -12.63 -0.53 7.58
CA PHE A 69 -13.47 0.67 7.58
C PHE A 69 -12.99 1.69 6.54
N ILE A 70 -11.68 1.95 6.46
CA ILE A 70 -11.10 2.86 5.47
C ILE A 70 -11.35 2.34 4.05
N ILE A 71 -11.11 1.05 3.78
CA ILE A 71 -11.37 0.45 2.48
C ILE A 71 -12.83 0.69 2.06
N PHE A 72 -13.77 0.39 2.95
CA PHE A 72 -15.19 0.55 2.66
C PHE A 72 -15.58 2.01 2.43
N PHE A 73 -15.10 2.92 3.29
CA PHE A 73 -15.38 4.36 3.20
C PHE A 73 -14.82 4.98 1.91
N LEU A 74 -13.57 4.67 1.57
CA LEU A 74 -12.94 5.15 0.33
C LEU A 74 -13.63 4.58 -0.91
N SER A 75 -14.04 3.31 -0.88
CA SER A 75 -14.77 2.72 -2.00
C SER A 75 -16.14 3.37 -2.21
N LEU A 76 -16.83 3.79 -1.15
CA LEU A 76 -18.07 4.56 -1.24
C LEU A 76 -17.83 5.95 -1.86
N ILE A 77 -16.83 6.69 -1.39
CA ILE A 77 -16.50 8.02 -1.94
C ILE A 77 -16.22 7.91 -3.44
N LEU A 78 -15.39 6.96 -3.84
CA LEU A 78 -15.05 6.76 -5.25
C LEU A 78 -16.24 6.31 -6.08
N PHE A 79 -17.15 5.50 -5.51
CA PHE A 79 -18.35 5.07 -6.21
C PHE A 79 -19.27 6.24 -6.59
N PHE A 80 -19.40 7.22 -5.72
CA PHE A 80 -20.15 8.44 -6.03
C PHE A 80 -19.40 9.40 -6.97
N SER A 81 -18.05 9.29 -7.02
CA SER A 81 -17.22 10.17 -7.85
C SER A 81 -17.01 9.64 -9.27
N ILE A 82 -16.96 8.33 -9.44
CA ILE A 82 -16.74 7.66 -10.73
C ILE A 82 -18.09 7.12 -11.22
N GLN A 83 -18.64 7.80 -12.23
CA GLN A 83 -19.85 7.36 -12.90
C GLN A 83 -19.54 6.18 -13.84
N ASP A 84 -20.55 5.34 -14.14
CA ASP A 84 -20.50 4.23 -15.11
C ASP A 84 -19.70 2.98 -14.72
N THR A 85 -19.39 2.78 -13.44
CA THR A 85 -18.71 1.57 -12.97
C THR A 85 -19.47 0.85 -11.86
N SER A 86 -19.35 -0.47 -11.78
CA SER A 86 -19.95 -1.24 -10.68
C SER A 86 -19.17 -1.02 -9.38
N PHE A 87 -19.89 -0.97 -8.25
CA PHE A 87 -19.28 -0.85 -6.92
C PHE A 87 -18.17 -1.89 -6.68
N LEU A 88 -18.37 -3.13 -7.13
CA LEU A 88 -17.39 -4.20 -6.97
C LEU A 88 -16.09 -3.91 -7.71
N ASN A 89 -16.12 -3.25 -8.88
CA ASN A 89 -14.93 -2.86 -9.61
C ASN A 89 -14.11 -1.82 -8.86
N ILE A 90 -14.78 -0.84 -8.26
CA ILE A 90 -14.13 0.22 -7.48
C ILE A 90 -13.57 -0.35 -6.19
N PHE A 91 -14.37 -1.15 -5.48
CA PHE A 91 -13.94 -1.83 -4.25
C PHE A 91 -12.70 -2.69 -4.52
N PHE A 92 -12.72 -3.47 -5.59
CA PHE A 92 -11.57 -4.27 -6.04
C PHE A 92 -10.32 -3.41 -6.26
N SER A 93 -10.44 -2.26 -6.94
CA SER A 93 -9.31 -1.38 -7.25
C SER A 93 -8.75 -0.69 -5.99
N VAL A 94 -9.62 -0.29 -5.05
CA VAL A 94 -9.19 0.29 -3.76
C VAL A 94 -8.41 -0.74 -2.95
N VAL A 95 -8.95 -1.95 -2.81
CA VAL A 95 -8.30 -3.04 -2.08
C VAL A 95 -6.98 -3.42 -2.75
N SER A 96 -6.98 -3.55 -4.08
CA SER A 96 -5.79 -3.87 -4.87
C SER A 96 -4.68 -2.83 -4.71
N SER A 97 -5.04 -1.55 -4.63
CA SER A 97 -4.07 -0.47 -4.40
C SER A 97 -3.50 -0.50 -2.98
N LEU A 98 -4.35 -0.68 -1.95
CA LEU A 98 -3.91 -0.76 -0.55
C LEU A 98 -3.09 -2.03 -0.26
N SER A 99 -3.43 -3.15 -0.89
CA SER A 99 -2.65 -4.39 -0.76
C SER A 99 -1.32 -4.35 -1.51
N ASN A 100 -1.12 -3.38 -2.39
CA ASN A 100 -0.01 -3.32 -3.33
C ASN A 100 0.03 -4.53 -4.29
N SER A 101 -1.12 -5.16 -4.54
CA SER A 101 -1.24 -6.23 -5.52
C SER A 101 -1.30 -5.72 -6.96
N GLY A 102 -1.72 -4.45 -7.17
CA GLY A 102 -1.76 -3.80 -8.48
C GLY A 102 -2.67 -4.46 -9.52
N LEU A 103 -3.51 -5.41 -9.12
CA LEU A 103 -4.43 -6.08 -10.02
C LEU A 103 -5.62 -5.17 -10.37
N THR A 104 -6.04 -5.15 -11.62
CA THR A 104 -7.18 -4.34 -12.05
C THR A 104 -8.15 -5.14 -12.89
N SER A 105 -9.43 -4.88 -12.70
CA SER A 105 -10.51 -5.42 -13.51
C SER A 105 -11.12 -4.40 -14.48
N TYR A 106 -10.75 -3.13 -14.33
CA TYR A 106 -11.13 -2.04 -15.24
C TYR A 106 -10.06 -0.94 -15.20
N ARG A 107 -10.02 -0.10 -16.23
CA ARG A 107 -9.13 1.08 -16.25
C ARG A 107 -9.87 2.28 -15.67
N PRO A 108 -9.42 2.83 -14.53
CA PRO A 108 -10.03 4.03 -13.98
C PRO A 108 -9.76 5.26 -14.86
N PRO A 109 -10.58 6.31 -14.78
CA PRO A 109 -10.30 7.58 -15.44
C PRO A 109 -8.96 8.16 -14.99
N SER A 110 -8.24 8.82 -15.89
CA SER A 110 -6.89 9.40 -15.64
C SER A 110 -6.81 10.32 -14.41
N ASN A 111 -7.91 11.03 -14.12
CA ASN A 111 -8.00 11.94 -12.98
C ASN A 111 -7.83 11.23 -11.61
N PHE A 112 -8.07 9.91 -11.55
CA PHE A 112 -7.99 9.14 -10.32
C PHE A 112 -6.67 8.38 -10.15
N TYR A 113 -5.76 8.39 -11.12
CA TYR A 113 -4.48 7.69 -11.03
C TYR A 113 -3.66 8.10 -9.80
N LEU A 114 -3.56 9.41 -9.52
CA LEU A 114 -2.86 9.91 -8.34
C LEU A 114 -3.47 9.41 -7.03
N PHE A 115 -4.80 9.30 -6.96
CA PHE A 115 -5.48 8.78 -5.79
C PHE A 115 -5.10 7.32 -5.54
N PHE A 116 -5.11 6.47 -6.55
CA PHE A 116 -4.71 5.07 -6.42
C PHE A 116 -3.22 4.93 -6.06
N ILE A 117 -2.33 5.76 -6.63
CA ILE A 117 -0.91 5.82 -6.25
C ILE A 117 -0.78 6.21 -4.77
N PHE A 118 -1.54 7.17 -4.29
CA PHE A 118 -1.54 7.55 -2.87
C PHE A 118 -1.96 6.38 -1.95
N LEU A 119 -2.94 5.59 -2.36
CA LEU A 119 -3.33 4.38 -1.62
C LEU A 119 -2.19 3.35 -1.54
N THR A 120 -1.40 3.20 -2.60
CA THR A 120 -0.24 2.28 -2.56
C THR A 120 0.83 2.74 -1.57
N ILE A 121 0.99 4.05 -1.37
CA ILE A 121 1.93 4.61 -0.37
C ILE A 121 1.46 4.30 1.06
N ILE A 122 0.15 4.39 1.31
CA ILE A 122 -0.43 4.10 2.63
C ILE A 122 -0.18 2.64 3.02
N GLY A 123 -0.51 1.70 2.12
CA GLY A 123 -0.39 0.27 2.40
C GLY A 123 -1.44 -0.26 3.39
N GLY A 124 -1.34 -1.55 3.75
CA GLY A 124 -2.23 -2.24 4.68
C GLY A 124 -1.81 -2.14 6.16
N SER A 125 -2.19 -3.18 6.96
CA SER A 125 -1.81 -3.28 8.37
C SER A 125 -0.31 -3.59 8.56
N ILE A 126 0.23 -3.37 9.77
CA ILE A 126 1.68 -3.50 10.04
C ILE A 126 2.21 -4.90 9.66
N ILE A 127 1.52 -5.96 10.08
CA ILE A 127 1.95 -7.34 9.83
C ILE A 127 1.19 -7.94 8.64
N SER A 128 0.97 -7.15 7.61
CA SER A 128 0.42 -7.61 6.33
C SER A 128 1.53 -7.79 5.30
N ASN A 129 1.24 -8.52 4.23
CA ASN A 129 2.17 -8.70 3.11
C ASN A 129 2.31 -7.46 2.22
N SER A 130 1.45 -6.45 2.39
CA SER A 130 1.50 -5.20 1.60
C SER A 130 2.80 -4.44 1.85
N SER A 131 3.29 -3.77 0.83
CA SER A 131 4.38 -2.79 0.92
C SER A 131 3.86 -1.42 1.40
N GLY A 132 4.64 -0.36 1.30
CA GLY A 132 4.25 1.00 1.71
C GLY A 132 4.59 1.33 3.15
N ILE A 133 4.16 2.50 3.62
CA ILE A 133 4.51 3.05 4.95
C ILE A 133 3.79 2.32 6.08
N LYS A 134 2.66 1.69 5.79
CA LYS A 134 1.70 1.06 6.71
C LYS A 134 0.79 2.05 7.44
N LEU A 135 -0.49 1.73 7.44
CA LEU A 135 -1.54 2.63 7.92
C LEU A 135 -1.36 3.03 9.39
N LEU A 136 -0.97 2.09 10.27
CA LEU A 136 -0.79 2.39 11.69
C LEU A 136 0.37 3.36 11.94
N ARG A 137 1.46 3.27 11.18
CA ARG A 137 2.59 4.21 11.29
C ARG A 137 2.17 5.62 10.90
N LEU A 138 1.40 5.76 9.81
CA LEU A 138 0.82 7.05 9.43
C LEU A 138 -0.12 7.59 10.52
N TYR A 139 -0.97 6.73 11.09
CA TYR A 139 -1.85 7.12 12.19
C TYR A 139 -1.06 7.63 13.41
N ILE A 140 0.02 6.95 13.81
CA ILE A 140 0.89 7.38 14.92
C ILE A 140 1.50 8.76 14.63
N LEU A 141 2.01 8.97 13.41
CA LEU A 141 2.57 10.26 13.01
C LEU A 141 1.53 11.38 13.02
N PHE A 142 0.35 11.16 12.41
CA PHE A 142 -0.72 12.15 12.43
C PHE A 142 -1.20 12.46 13.84
N LYS A 143 -1.40 11.44 14.66
CA LYS A 143 -1.83 11.64 16.05
C LYS A 143 -0.78 12.39 16.87
N SER A 144 0.50 12.10 16.69
CA SER A 144 1.58 12.83 17.37
C SER A 144 1.63 14.30 16.94
N LEU A 145 1.45 14.60 15.65
CA LEU A 145 1.36 15.98 15.16
C LEU A 145 0.19 16.74 15.79
N VAL A 146 -0.98 16.12 15.83
CA VAL A 146 -2.18 16.72 16.47
C VAL A 146 -1.91 16.97 17.96
N LEU A 147 -1.30 16.00 18.67
CA LEU A 147 -0.95 16.15 20.08
C LEU A 147 0.01 17.33 20.32
N GLU A 148 1.03 17.49 19.50
CA GLU A 148 1.97 18.62 19.62
C GLU A 148 1.29 19.96 19.33
N ILE A 149 0.42 20.06 18.33
CA ILE A 149 -0.37 21.27 18.06
C ILE A 149 -1.24 21.63 19.27
N PHE A 150 -1.93 20.65 19.87
CA PHE A 150 -2.75 20.91 21.07
C PHE A 150 -1.90 21.32 22.28
N ARG A 151 -0.70 20.75 22.48
CA ARG A 151 0.22 21.15 23.55
C ARG A 151 0.68 22.59 23.40
N LEU A 152 0.95 23.04 22.17
CA LEU A 152 1.33 24.41 21.88
C LEU A 152 0.17 25.39 22.15
N ALA A 153 -1.06 25.00 21.81
CA ALA A 153 -2.24 25.83 22.00
C ALA A 153 -2.77 25.85 23.46
N SER A 154 -2.64 24.73 24.17
CA SER A 154 -3.24 24.53 25.49
C SER A 154 -2.35 23.61 26.36
N PRO A 155 -1.30 24.13 27.02
CA PRO A 155 -0.31 23.31 27.71
C PRO A 155 -0.84 22.51 28.90
N ASN A 156 -1.98 22.89 29.49
CA ASN A 156 -2.59 22.27 30.66
C ASN A 156 -3.62 21.15 30.35
N VAL A 157 -3.85 20.83 29.08
CA VAL A 157 -4.83 19.80 28.70
C VAL A 157 -4.19 18.42 28.67
N ILE A 158 -4.76 17.48 29.40
CA ILE A 158 -4.38 16.06 29.35
C ILE A 158 -5.07 15.43 28.14
N ILE A 159 -4.29 15.07 27.11
CA ILE A 159 -4.79 14.47 25.89
C ILE A 159 -4.51 12.97 25.90
N ASP A 160 -5.48 12.17 25.43
CA ASP A 160 -5.36 10.72 25.34
C ASP A 160 -4.31 10.32 24.28
N GLN A 161 -3.25 9.64 24.72
CA GLN A 161 -2.14 9.17 23.89
C GLN A 161 -2.32 7.72 23.41
N ARG A 162 -3.49 7.09 23.60
CA ARG A 162 -3.74 5.70 23.22
C ARG A 162 -3.76 5.52 21.70
N ILE A 163 -3.21 4.42 21.24
CA ILE A 163 -3.24 4.03 19.82
C ILE A 163 -4.60 3.35 19.53
N LEU A 164 -5.42 3.86 18.62
CA LEU A 164 -6.65 3.21 18.09
C LEU A 164 -7.53 2.53 19.17
N LYS A 165 -7.89 3.16 20.24
CA LYS A 165 -8.68 2.56 21.34
C LYS A 165 -8.03 1.32 22.03
N THR A 166 -6.76 1.04 21.76
CA THR A 166 -6.00 0.01 22.48
C THR A 166 -5.47 0.54 23.79
N ASP A 167 -5.07 -0.35 24.70
CA ASP A 167 -4.41 0.05 25.96
C ASP A 167 -2.96 0.51 25.76
N HIS A 168 -2.43 0.40 24.54
CA HIS A 168 -1.08 0.82 24.18
C HIS A 168 -1.03 2.34 23.93
N LYS A 169 -0.13 3.01 24.64
CA LYS A 169 0.17 4.43 24.43
C LYS A 169 1.24 4.61 23.34
N ILE A 170 1.25 5.77 22.72
CA ILE A 170 2.30 6.16 21.78
C ILE A 170 3.60 6.34 22.60
N ASN A 171 4.57 5.44 22.43
CA ASN A 171 5.89 5.54 23.01
C ASN A 171 6.82 6.27 22.03
N ASN A 172 7.87 6.92 22.59
CA ASN A 172 8.88 7.61 21.78
C ASN A 172 9.57 6.65 20.78
N GLU A 173 9.75 5.38 21.13
CA GLU A 173 10.33 4.37 20.24
C GLU A 173 9.44 4.12 19.01
N ASN A 174 8.12 3.96 19.23
CA ASN A 174 7.15 3.76 18.13
C ASN A 174 7.08 4.99 17.23
N LEU A 175 7.16 6.18 17.80
CA LEU A 175 7.15 7.44 17.07
C LEU A 175 8.43 7.60 16.24
N ASN A 176 9.61 7.40 16.86
CA ASN A 176 10.88 7.52 16.17
C ASN A 176 11.03 6.50 15.04
N SER A 177 10.60 5.24 15.24
CA SER A 177 10.63 4.22 14.20
C SER A 177 9.69 4.55 13.04
N SER A 178 8.49 5.04 13.33
CA SER A 178 7.52 5.46 12.30
C SER A 178 8.04 6.65 11.48
N PHE A 179 8.64 7.63 12.16
CA PHE A 179 9.23 8.81 11.53
C PHE A 179 10.45 8.46 10.67
N PHE A 180 11.30 7.57 11.15
CA PHE A 180 12.46 7.08 10.41
C PHE A 180 12.05 6.38 9.11
N ILE A 181 11.05 5.46 9.17
CA ILE A 181 10.56 4.77 7.96
C ILE A 181 9.96 5.76 6.98
N PHE A 182 9.17 6.71 7.47
CA PHE A 182 8.56 7.75 6.64
C PHE A 182 9.61 8.55 5.87
N ILE A 183 10.64 9.04 6.54
CA ILE A 183 11.75 9.77 5.91
C ILE A 183 12.49 8.89 4.90
N CYS A 184 12.87 7.68 5.29
CA CYS A 184 13.59 6.76 4.40
C CYS A 184 12.79 6.41 3.14
N PHE A 185 11.46 6.26 3.26
CA PHE A 185 10.58 6.00 2.14
C PHE A 185 10.61 7.16 1.12
N PHE A 186 10.48 8.40 1.58
CA PHE A 186 10.53 9.57 0.71
C PHE A 186 11.91 9.78 0.10
N ILE A 187 12.98 9.63 0.88
CA ILE A 187 14.36 9.71 0.36
C ILE A 187 14.58 8.67 -0.75
N SER A 188 14.10 7.44 -0.56
CA SER A 188 14.20 6.38 -1.57
C SER A 188 13.48 6.74 -2.86
N ILE A 189 12.28 7.35 -2.78
CA ILE A 189 11.55 7.84 -3.96
C ILE A 189 12.38 8.91 -4.70
N PHE A 190 12.93 9.89 -4.00
CA PHE A 190 13.71 10.96 -4.62
C PHE A 190 15.00 10.45 -5.27
N ILE A 191 15.71 9.55 -4.61
CA ILE A 191 16.92 8.94 -5.18
C ILE A 191 16.58 8.16 -6.44
N LEU A 192 15.57 7.28 -6.39
CA LEU A 192 15.23 6.47 -7.55
C LEU A 192 14.67 7.34 -8.69
N SER A 193 13.82 8.33 -8.40
CA SER A 193 13.29 9.22 -9.43
C SER A 193 14.40 10.03 -10.13
N SER A 194 15.42 10.51 -9.39
CA SER A 194 16.55 11.21 -9.99
C SER A 194 17.42 10.31 -10.88
N ILE A 195 17.64 9.05 -10.48
CA ILE A 195 18.35 8.05 -11.30
C ILE A 195 17.57 7.76 -12.59
N LEU A 196 16.25 7.59 -12.51
CA LEU A 196 15.40 7.31 -13.66
C LEU A 196 15.31 8.50 -14.62
N THR A 197 15.26 9.72 -14.09
CA THR A 197 15.28 10.95 -14.89
C THR A 197 16.63 11.11 -15.60
N ALA A 198 17.73 10.84 -14.92
CA ALA A 198 19.07 10.80 -15.55
C ALA A 198 19.17 9.71 -16.63
N GLY A 199 18.35 8.66 -16.54
CA GLY A 199 18.21 7.61 -17.55
C GLY A 199 17.34 8.00 -18.75
N GLY A 200 16.90 9.27 -18.86
CA GLY A 200 16.17 9.79 -20.02
C GLY A 200 14.63 9.74 -19.91
N LEU A 201 14.07 9.33 -18.77
CA LEU A 201 12.65 9.39 -18.55
C LEU A 201 12.18 10.82 -18.16
N ASN A 202 10.96 11.18 -18.54
CA ASN A 202 10.33 12.41 -18.08
C ASN A 202 10.14 12.40 -16.55
N PHE A 203 10.22 13.56 -15.90
CA PHE A 203 10.11 13.68 -14.44
C PHE A 203 8.82 13.05 -13.90
N GLU A 204 7.68 13.31 -14.53
CA GLU A 204 6.38 12.77 -14.08
C GLU A 204 6.36 11.23 -14.12
N SER A 205 6.80 10.63 -15.22
CA SER A 205 6.86 9.18 -15.37
C SER A 205 7.90 8.56 -14.42
N SER A 206 9.06 9.20 -14.24
CA SER A 206 10.10 8.76 -13.31
C SER A 206 9.62 8.78 -11.86
N PHE A 207 8.91 9.82 -11.46
CA PHE A 207 8.37 9.95 -10.10
C PHE A 207 7.27 8.92 -9.83
N LYS A 208 6.32 8.74 -10.75
CA LYS A 208 5.30 7.68 -10.65
C LYS A 208 5.94 6.29 -10.60
N LEU A 209 6.89 6.02 -11.51
CA LEU A 209 7.56 4.73 -11.56
C LEU A 209 8.36 4.46 -10.28
N SER A 210 9.03 5.45 -9.69
CA SER A 210 9.78 5.28 -8.44
C SER A 210 8.87 4.89 -7.26
N ILE A 211 7.71 5.54 -7.11
CA ILE A 211 6.73 5.18 -6.09
C ILE A 211 6.27 3.73 -6.29
N LEU A 212 5.85 3.38 -7.50
CA LEU A 212 5.32 2.06 -7.82
C LEU A 212 6.40 0.96 -7.72
N THR A 213 7.66 1.30 -7.96
CA THR A 213 8.81 0.40 -7.76
C THR A 213 8.97 0.04 -6.28
N ILE A 214 9.00 1.04 -5.41
CA ILE A 214 9.17 0.82 -3.96
C ILE A 214 7.96 0.08 -3.38
N THR A 215 6.76 0.33 -3.90
CA THR A 215 5.54 -0.37 -3.49
C THR A 215 5.30 -1.70 -4.21
N ASN A 216 6.18 -2.10 -5.14
CA ASN A 216 6.08 -3.33 -5.93
C ASN A 216 4.82 -3.45 -6.82
N THR A 217 4.29 -2.33 -7.30
CA THR A 217 3.07 -2.26 -8.11
C THR A 217 3.31 -1.77 -9.54
N VAL A 218 4.51 -1.95 -10.06
CA VAL A 218 4.97 -1.37 -11.34
C VAL A 218 4.11 -1.79 -12.54
N ASN A 219 3.64 -3.02 -12.58
CA ASN A 219 2.93 -3.57 -13.75
C ASN A 219 1.41 -3.45 -13.64
N SER A 220 0.90 -2.25 -13.38
CA SER A 220 -0.54 -2.06 -13.22
C SER A 220 -1.07 -0.90 -14.07
N SER A 221 -2.13 -1.18 -14.81
CA SER A 221 -2.89 -0.17 -15.58
C SER A 221 -3.68 0.80 -14.69
N LEU A 222 -3.80 0.51 -13.37
CA LEU A 222 -4.44 1.40 -12.38
C LEU A 222 -3.75 2.76 -12.26
N PHE A 223 -2.47 2.83 -12.57
CA PHE A 223 -1.63 3.97 -12.22
C PHE A 223 -1.21 4.81 -13.43
N GLY A 224 -1.67 4.45 -14.63
CA GLY A 224 -1.40 5.22 -15.86
C GLY A 224 0.05 5.18 -16.32
N LEU A 225 0.74 4.04 -16.16
CA LEU A 225 2.10 3.81 -16.66
C LEU A 225 2.15 3.19 -18.06
N ASN A 226 1.02 3.23 -18.80
CA ASN A 226 0.93 2.58 -20.12
C ASN A 226 1.94 3.12 -21.16
N ASP A 227 2.47 4.32 -20.93
CA ASP A 227 3.38 5.00 -21.87
C ASP A 227 4.86 4.65 -21.63
N ILE A 228 5.17 3.81 -20.64
CA ILE A 228 6.57 3.44 -20.34
C ILE A 228 6.91 2.13 -21.03
N ASP A 229 7.80 2.22 -22.02
CA ASP A 229 8.39 1.05 -22.66
C ASP A 229 9.59 0.53 -21.85
N PHE A 230 9.33 -0.51 -21.04
CA PHE A 230 10.37 -1.12 -20.19
C PHE A 230 11.52 -1.77 -20.99
N PHE A 231 11.29 -2.14 -22.26
CA PHE A 231 12.34 -2.73 -23.09
C PHE A 231 13.40 -1.71 -23.45
N ASN A 232 13.01 -0.46 -23.68
CA ASN A 232 13.90 0.62 -24.10
C ASN A 232 14.60 1.35 -22.94
N LEU A 233 14.32 0.98 -21.68
CA LEU A 233 15.03 1.55 -20.53
C LEU A 233 16.51 1.13 -20.53
N LEU A 234 17.38 2.05 -20.08
CA LEU A 234 18.80 1.77 -19.85
C LEU A 234 18.97 0.59 -18.88
N THR A 235 19.96 -0.26 -19.13
CA THR A 235 20.28 -1.41 -18.26
C THR A 235 20.58 -1.00 -16.83
N SER A 236 21.25 0.14 -16.61
CA SER A 236 21.46 0.72 -15.28
C SER A 236 20.13 1.03 -14.58
N SER A 237 19.19 1.68 -15.27
CA SER A 237 17.85 1.99 -14.69
C SER A 237 17.10 0.72 -14.30
N LYS A 238 17.17 -0.34 -15.13
CA LYS A 238 16.54 -1.64 -14.80
C LYS A 238 17.12 -2.27 -13.53
N ILE A 239 18.46 -2.23 -13.37
CA ILE A 239 19.13 -2.74 -12.17
C ILE A 239 18.68 -1.99 -10.91
N PHE A 240 18.62 -0.65 -10.98
CA PHE A 240 18.13 0.15 -9.85
C PHE A 240 16.66 -0.12 -9.52
N ILE A 241 15.78 -0.29 -10.52
CA ILE A 241 14.39 -0.69 -10.32
C ILE A 241 14.34 -2.00 -9.53
N ILE A 242 15.05 -3.05 -9.95
CA ILE A 242 15.06 -4.35 -9.26
C ILE A 242 15.55 -4.20 -7.82
N LEU A 243 16.63 -3.45 -7.60
CA LEU A 243 17.22 -3.23 -6.28
C LEU A 243 16.22 -2.54 -5.34
N PHE A 244 15.56 -1.47 -5.80
CA PHE A 244 14.59 -0.74 -5.00
C PHE A 244 13.28 -1.51 -4.78
N MET A 245 12.87 -2.41 -5.68
CA MET A 245 11.77 -3.35 -5.44
C MET A 245 12.07 -4.28 -4.26
N VAL A 246 13.30 -4.81 -4.19
CA VAL A 246 13.73 -5.65 -3.06
C VAL A 246 13.77 -4.86 -1.77
N ILE A 247 14.35 -3.65 -1.78
CA ILE A 247 14.40 -2.76 -0.60
C ILE A 247 13.00 -2.43 -0.10
N GLY A 248 12.08 -2.09 -0.99
CA GLY A 248 10.69 -1.76 -0.64
C GLY A 248 9.94 -2.93 0.00
N LYS A 249 10.28 -4.18 -0.36
CA LYS A 249 9.62 -5.38 0.19
C LYS A 249 10.15 -5.79 1.56
N ILE A 250 11.45 -5.63 1.80
CA ILE A 250 12.13 -6.09 3.03
C ILE A 250 11.87 -5.17 4.23
N GLU A 251 11.04 -4.17 4.12
CA GLU A 251 10.94 -3.06 5.08
C GLU A 251 12.33 -2.46 5.44
N LEU A 252 12.54 -1.20 5.15
CA LEU A 252 13.82 -0.48 5.35
C LEU A 252 14.47 -0.71 6.72
N ILE A 253 13.68 -0.93 7.79
CA ILE A 253 14.20 -1.20 9.13
C ILE A 253 14.96 -2.53 9.20
N SER A 254 14.42 -3.59 8.62
CA SER A 254 15.09 -4.91 8.67
C SER A 254 16.41 -4.90 7.92
N LEU A 255 16.49 -4.10 6.85
CA LEU A 255 17.74 -3.92 6.10
C LEU A 255 18.81 -3.21 6.95
N PHE A 256 18.44 -2.16 7.70
CA PHE A 256 19.37 -1.48 8.60
C PHE A 256 19.81 -2.36 9.78
N LEU A 257 18.95 -3.25 10.28
CA LEU A 257 19.31 -4.21 11.32
C LEU A 257 20.33 -5.25 10.84
N ILE A 258 20.28 -5.62 9.56
CA ILE A 258 21.25 -6.54 8.94
C ILE A 258 22.63 -5.85 8.80
N ILE A 259 22.66 -4.58 8.40
CA ILE A 259 23.90 -3.82 8.22
C ILE A 259 24.60 -3.53 9.57
N LYS A 260 23.83 -3.45 10.67
CA LYS A 260 24.37 -3.16 12.01
C LYS A 260 25.00 -4.39 12.69
N LYS A 261 24.80 -5.59 12.18
CA LYS A 261 25.47 -6.83 12.61
C LYS A 261 26.78 -7.03 11.86
#